data_35a1254a42f6f78e9d6e15e171e17221
#
_entry.id   35a1254a42f6f78e9d6e15e171e17221
#
_cell.length_a   1.000
_cell.length_b   1.000
_cell.length_c   1.000
_cell.angle_alpha   90.00
_cell.angle_beta   90.00
_cell.angle_gamma   90.00
#
_symmetry.space_group_name_H-M   'P 1'
#
loop_
_entity.id
_entity.type
_entity.pdbx_description
1 polymer ?
#
loop_
_entity_poly.entity_id
_entity_poly.type
_entity_poly.pdbx_seq_one_letter_code
_entity_poly.pdbx_strand_id
1 'polypeptide(L)'
;MGVIAASVAITLSLFGLAGLTSTVLHRTGHGQKDPAPVSYEEDGTTSALAARALEGSIQQITYDQAYEGVTYEKEALVYVPASYTPGVPANIVYLTHGWWGTADGLAEGVAPMVDQLTSAGSIAPTLVVFATYYPDRSFATDDYEDDYALNRFFATTEIDTLIKAVESRYTTYARGDTSDESLRASRRHRAFGGFSMGATTTWDVFALRPQYFYGYMPMAGESWIGREEDADSAQIAQLVTAGAERAHYGPQDFRVLASVGSLDPALGDMAPQLAQLRADYPDLMTDDSLQMWIDEGENHSMASVSNQVAHDLPLLFPPA
;
A
#
# COMPACT_ATOMS: atom_id res chain seq x y z
N MET A 1 53.07 26.36 -47.93
CA MET A 1 51.63 26.48 -47.72
C MET A 1 51.38 26.13 -46.28
N GLY A 2 51.17 27.13 -45.49
CA GLY A 2 51.22 27.07 -44.05
C GLY A 2 49.93 26.61 -43.43
N VAL A 3 50.03 25.77 -42.40
CA VAL A 3 48.96 25.46 -41.46
C VAL A 3 49.24 26.21 -40.18
N ILE A 4 48.34 27.11 -39.79
CA ILE A 4 48.40 27.88 -38.55
C ILE A 4 47.64 27.11 -37.50
N ALA A 5 48.39 26.66 -36.45
CA ALA A 5 47.78 26.11 -35.25
C ALA A 5 47.46 27.26 -34.28
N ALA A 6 46.20 27.38 -33.88
CA ALA A 6 45.76 28.30 -32.85
C ALA A 6 45.68 27.56 -31.51
N SER A 7 46.53 27.93 -30.57
CA SER A 7 46.49 27.50 -29.17
C SER A 7 45.51 28.38 -28.41
N VAL A 8 44.50 27.74 -27.76
CA VAL A 8 43.63 28.44 -26.80
C VAL A 8 44.17 28.16 -25.40
N ALA A 9 44.58 29.22 -24.73
CA ALA A 9 44.98 29.20 -23.35
C ALA A 9 43.73 29.24 -22.43
N ILE A 10 43.59 28.27 -21.54
CA ILE A 10 42.57 28.26 -20.50
C ILE A 10 43.13 28.98 -19.27
N THR A 11 42.57 30.13 -18.97
CA THR A 11 42.84 30.88 -17.74
C THR A 11 41.89 30.37 -16.62
N LEU A 12 42.46 29.72 -15.61
CA LEU A 12 41.73 29.45 -14.37
C LEU A 12 41.62 30.75 -13.56
N SER A 13 40.39 31.21 -13.32
CA SER A 13 40.12 32.25 -12.33
C SER A 13 39.47 31.58 -11.12
N LEU A 14 40.22 31.53 -10.02
CA LEU A 14 39.68 31.27 -8.68
C LEU A 14 38.84 32.48 -8.25
N PHE A 15 37.54 32.28 -8.05
CA PHE A 15 36.72 33.20 -7.25
C PHE A 15 35.94 32.43 -6.19
N GLY A 16 35.94 33.05 -5.02
CA GLY A 16 35.67 32.61 -3.70
C GLY A 16 34.31 32.02 -3.43
N LEU A 17 34.29 31.24 -2.36
CA LEU A 17 33.10 30.82 -1.61
C LEU A 17 32.25 32.04 -1.24
N ALA A 18 31.04 32.09 -1.80
CA ALA A 18 29.96 32.87 -1.22
C ALA A 18 28.83 31.85 -0.95
N GLY A 19 28.49 31.68 0.32
CA GLY A 19 27.43 30.78 0.77
C GLY A 19 26.10 31.15 0.15
N LEU A 20 25.52 30.21 -0.57
CA LEU A 20 24.11 30.24 -0.93
C LEU A 20 23.33 29.60 0.22
N THR A 21 22.84 30.47 1.14
CA THR A 21 21.76 30.09 2.03
C THR A 21 20.52 29.87 1.16
N SER A 22 20.15 28.63 0.95
CA SER A 22 18.87 28.25 0.37
C SER A 22 17.79 28.67 1.36
N THR A 23 17.12 29.79 1.05
CA THR A 23 15.91 30.19 1.77
C THR A 23 14.78 29.34 1.24
N VAL A 24 14.44 28.30 1.98
CA VAL A 24 13.20 27.55 1.78
C VAL A 24 12.07 28.54 2.04
N LEU A 25 11.40 28.97 0.99
CA LEU A 25 10.16 29.71 1.08
C LEU A 25 9.07 28.77 1.59
N HIS A 26 8.81 28.82 2.89
CA HIS A 26 7.59 28.26 3.46
C HIS A 26 6.39 28.94 2.81
N ARG A 27 5.72 28.21 1.96
CA ARG A 27 4.42 28.59 1.40
C ARG A 27 3.38 28.44 2.51
N THR A 28 3.06 29.54 3.20
CA THR A 28 1.90 29.63 4.10
C THR A 28 0.65 29.63 3.24
N GLY A 29 -0.12 28.57 3.30
CA GLY A 29 -1.43 28.57 2.67
C GLY A 29 -2.12 27.21 2.70
N HIS A 30 -2.81 26.95 3.70
CA HIS A 30 -4.13 26.42 4.01
C HIS A 30 -4.04 25.82 5.42
N GLY A 31 -4.78 26.41 6.33
CA GLY A 31 -4.83 25.95 7.72
C GLY A 31 -5.65 24.64 7.84
N GLN A 32 -5.10 23.56 7.35
CA GLN A 32 -5.52 22.23 7.69
C GLN A 32 -4.79 21.87 8.98
N LYS A 33 -5.55 21.61 10.04
CA LYS A 33 -4.96 21.07 11.26
C LYS A 33 -4.39 19.70 10.90
N ASP A 34 -3.11 19.50 11.22
CA ASP A 34 -2.47 18.21 11.15
C ASP A 34 -3.38 17.14 11.75
N PRO A 35 -3.61 16.00 11.08
CA PRO A 35 -4.29 14.89 11.72
C PRO A 35 -3.48 14.54 12.97
N ALA A 36 -4.15 14.49 14.12
CA ALA A 36 -3.51 14.08 15.35
C ALA A 36 -2.87 12.70 15.14
N PRO A 37 -1.69 12.42 15.72
CA PRO A 37 -1.11 11.09 15.65
C PRO A 37 -2.19 10.09 16.09
N VAL A 38 -2.36 9.01 15.32
CA VAL A 38 -3.31 7.95 15.65
C VAL A 38 -2.97 7.46 17.04
N SER A 39 -3.71 7.92 18.03
CA SER A 39 -3.65 7.30 19.34
C SER A 39 -4.34 5.95 19.19
N TYR A 40 -3.61 4.87 19.35
CA TYR A 40 -4.18 3.54 19.52
C TYR A 40 -4.93 3.54 20.88
N GLU A 41 -6.03 4.30 20.96
CA GLU A 41 -6.92 4.20 22.10
C GLU A 41 -7.69 2.88 21.95
N GLU A 42 -7.52 2.01 22.94
CA GLU A 42 -8.32 0.80 23.12
C GLU A 42 -9.79 1.20 23.29
N ASP A 43 -10.52 1.28 22.19
CA ASP A 43 -11.96 1.29 22.28
C ASP A 43 -12.42 -0.14 22.65
N GLY A 44 -13.43 -0.24 23.48
CA GLY A 44 -13.86 -1.49 24.12
C GLY A 44 -14.33 -2.60 23.16
N THR A 45 -14.55 -2.30 21.87
CA THR A 45 -14.91 -3.26 20.81
C THR A 45 -13.70 -3.99 20.25
N THR A 46 -12.59 -3.29 20.04
CA THR A 46 -11.31 -3.90 19.62
C THR A 46 -10.78 -4.83 20.73
N SER A 47 -10.97 -4.46 22.00
CA SER A 47 -10.59 -5.27 23.16
C SER A 47 -11.33 -6.61 23.25
N ALA A 48 -12.60 -6.69 22.83
CA ALA A 48 -13.38 -7.92 22.84
C ALA A 48 -12.96 -8.91 21.74
N LEU A 49 -12.52 -8.42 20.57
CA LEU A 49 -12.00 -9.24 19.49
C LEU A 49 -10.56 -9.71 19.79
N ALA A 50 -9.71 -8.84 20.32
CA ALA A 50 -8.34 -9.16 20.73
C ALA A 50 -8.25 -10.17 21.88
N ALA A 51 -9.29 -10.28 22.72
CA ALA A 51 -9.36 -11.23 23.85
C ALA A 51 -9.67 -12.67 23.40
N ARG A 52 -10.08 -12.89 22.15
CA ARG A 52 -10.32 -14.24 21.61
C ARG A 52 -9.03 -14.81 21.04
N ALA A 53 -8.63 -16.00 21.50
CA ALA A 53 -7.54 -16.74 20.87
C ALA A 53 -7.90 -17.04 19.41
N LEU A 54 -6.98 -16.75 18.49
CA LEU A 54 -7.15 -17.08 17.07
C LEU A 54 -7.31 -18.60 16.87
N GLU A 55 -8.18 -19.01 15.98
CA GLU A 55 -8.24 -20.41 15.53
C GLU A 55 -7.08 -20.70 14.55
N GLY A 56 -6.68 -19.71 13.75
CA GLY A 56 -5.47 -19.71 12.96
C GLY A 56 -4.21 -19.38 13.77
N SER A 57 -3.14 -19.02 13.09
CA SER A 57 -1.87 -18.66 13.72
C SER A 57 -1.19 -17.51 12.99
N ILE A 58 -0.39 -16.71 13.73
CA ILE A 58 0.50 -15.73 13.15
C ILE A 58 1.91 -16.30 13.14
N GLN A 59 2.57 -16.27 11.98
CA GLN A 59 3.92 -16.76 11.76
C GLN A 59 4.79 -15.61 11.26
N GLN A 60 5.98 -15.47 11.84
CA GLN A 60 6.96 -14.48 11.42
C GLN A 60 7.82 -15.06 10.30
N ILE A 61 8.08 -14.24 9.29
CA ILE A 61 9.08 -14.51 8.24
C ILE A 61 10.08 -13.38 8.20
N THR A 62 11.32 -13.71 7.82
CA THR A 62 12.38 -12.72 7.58
C THR A 62 12.81 -12.77 6.12
N TYR A 63 13.25 -11.62 5.60
CA TYR A 63 13.82 -11.45 4.27
C TYR A 63 14.78 -10.26 4.26
N ASP A 64 15.77 -10.31 3.38
CA ASP A 64 16.71 -9.22 3.20
C ASP A 64 16.20 -8.25 2.14
N GLN A 65 16.24 -6.95 2.46
CA GLN A 65 15.93 -5.87 1.52
C GLN A 65 17.04 -4.81 1.53
N ALA A 66 17.58 -4.51 0.35
CA ALA A 66 18.50 -3.40 0.20
C ALA A 66 17.74 -2.08 0.01
N TYR A 67 18.09 -1.08 0.80
CA TYR A 67 17.63 0.30 0.66
C TYR A 67 18.83 1.25 0.77
N GLU A 68 19.01 2.17 -0.19
CA GLU A 68 20.13 3.13 -0.25
C GLU A 68 21.52 2.52 -0.04
N GLY A 69 21.73 1.30 -0.56
CA GLY A 69 23.01 0.59 -0.49
C GLY A 69 23.28 -0.14 0.82
N VAL A 70 22.34 -0.10 1.78
CA VAL A 70 22.37 -0.87 3.03
C VAL A 70 21.38 -2.02 2.93
N THR A 71 21.77 -3.21 3.38
CA THR A 71 20.86 -4.36 3.48
C THR A 71 20.26 -4.42 4.88
N TYR A 72 18.95 -4.45 4.95
CA TYR A 72 18.15 -4.58 6.17
C TYR A 72 17.53 -5.97 6.21
N GLU A 73 17.66 -6.67 7.33
CA GLU A 73 16.84 -7.84 7.63
C GLU A 73 15.45 -7.35 8.05
N LYS A 74 14.46 -7.64 7.20
CA LYS A 74 13.08 -7.22 7.41
C LYS A 74 12.22 -8.38 7.88
N GLU A 75 11.15 -8.03 8.59
CA GLU A 75 10.18 -8.98 9.10
C GLU A 75 8.80 -8.70 8.50
N ALA A 76 8.06 -9.77 8.24
CA ALA A 76 6.64 -9.71 7.97
C ALA A 76 5.92 -10.77 8.80
N LEU A 77 4.70 -10.46 9.20
CA LEU A 77 3.84 -11.40 9.91
C LEU A 77 2.84 -12.00 8.90
N VAL A 78 2.64 -13.30 8.98
CA VAL A 78 1.68 -14.01 8.12
C VAL A 78 0.62 -14.65 9.00
N TYR A 79 -0.61 -14.16 8.90
CA TYR A 79 -1.76 -14.88 9.43
C TYR A 79 -2.05 -16.08 8.54
N VAL A 80 -2.07 -17.25 9.15
CA VAL A 80 -2.38 -18.53 8.50
C VAL A 80 -3.68 -19.06 9.08
N PRO A 81 -4.79 -19.12 8.32
CA PRO A 81 -6.07 -19.58 8.83
C PRO A 81 -6.04 -21.07 9.22
N ALA A 82 -6.85 -21.46 10.19
CA ALA A 82 -6.97 -22.87 10.62
C ALA A 82 -7.39 -23.81 9.47
N SER A 83 -8.10 -23.29 8.47
CA SER A 83 -8.52 -24.02 7.28
C SER A 83 -7.40 -24.17 6.21
N TYR A 84 -6.25 -23.52 6.39
CA TYR A 84 -5.14 -23.65 5.45
C TYR A 84 -4.56 -25.07 5.48
N THR A 85 -4.40 -25.66 4.30
CA THR A 85 -3.80 -26.97 4.15
C THR A 85 -2.61 -26.91 3.20
N PRO A 86 -1.38 -27.25 3.63
CA PRO A 86 -0.24 -27.34 2.73
C PRO A 86 -0.54 -28.21 1.51
N GLY A 87 -0.20 -27.72 0.32
CA GLY A 87 -0.51 -28.37 -0.96
C GLY A 87 -1.85 -27.98 -1.58
N VAL A 88 -2.75 -27.33 -0.83
CA VAL A 88 -4.00 -26.76 -1.35
C VAL A 88 -3.82 -25.24 -1.51
N PRO A 89 -4.03 -24.66 -2.71
CA PRO A 89 -3.85 -23.24 -2.93
C PRO A 89 -4.79 -22.39 -2.09
N ALA A 90 -4.25 -21.37 -1.42
CA ALA A 90 -5.00 -20.33 -0.70
C ALA A 90 -4.85 -18.97 -1.41
N ASN A 91 -5.84 -18.09 -1.24
CA ASN A 91 -5.71 -16.69 -1.59
C ASN A 91 -4.71 -16.01 -0.65
N ILE A 92 -4.22 -14.83 -1.06
CA ILE A 92 -3.28 -14.07 -0.25
C ILE A 92 -3.53 -12.57 -0.37
N VAL A 93 -3.44 -11.87 0.77
CA VAL A 93 -3.52 -10.41 0.87
C VAL A 93 -2.26 -9.89 1.53
N TYR A 94 -1.70 -8.83 0.99
CA TYR A 94 -0.60 -8.07 1.60
C TYR A 94 -1.16 -6.77 2.14
N LEU A 95 -0.89 -6.46 3.41
CA LEU A 95 -1.35 -5.25 4.09
C LEU A 95 -0.19 -4.45 4.65
N THR A 96 -0.25 -3.13 4.49
CA THR A 96 0.69 -2.17 5.09
C THR A 96 -0.02 -1.21 6.02
N HIS A 97 0.66 -0.82 7.10
CA HIS A 97 0.17 0.08 8.14
C HIS A 97 0.22 1.55 7.72
N GLY A 98 -0.35 2.44 8.54
CA GLY A 98 -0.24 3.89 8.42
C GLY A 98 1.05 4.44 9.02
N TRP A 99 1.21 5.76 8.93
CA TRP A 99 2.31 6.49 9.57
C TRP A 99 2.48 6.11 11.04
N TRP A 100 3.73 5.99 11.51
CA TRP A 100 4.11 5.50 12.85
C TRP A 100 3.64 4.07 13.17
N GLY A 101 2.88 3.42 12.32
CA GLY A 101 2.40 2.07 12.53
C GLY A 101 3.51 1.02 12.51
N THR A 102 3.13 -0.22 12.75
CA THR A 102 3.97 -1.41 12.66
C THR A 102 3.19 -2.57 12.05
N ALA A 103 3.89 -3.57 11.54
CA ALA A 103 3.26 -4.82 11.09
C ALA A 103 2.52 -5.52 12.24
N ASP A 104 3.10 -5.48 13.46
CA ASP A 104 2.49 -6.06 14.66
C ASP A 104 1.18 -5.37 15.01
N GLY A 105 1.18 -4.03 15.12
CA GLY A 105 -0.04 -3.28 15.46
C GLY A 105 -1.15 -3.46 14.43
N LEU A 106 -0.81 -3.54 13.14
CA LEU A 106 -1.78 -3.85 12.10
C LEU A 106 -2.31 -5.29 12.23
N ALA A 107 -1.43 -6.26 12.52
CA ALA A 107 -1.82 -7.64 12.73
C ALA A 107 -2.73 -7.81 13.95
N GLU A 108 -2.40 -7.15 15.07
CA GLU A 108 -3.23 -7.14 16.28
C GLU A 108 -4.64 -6.60 16.02
N GLY A 109 -4.76 -5.55 15.21
CA GLY A 109 -6.05 -4.95 14.89
C GLY A 109 -6.87 -5.73 13.85
N VAL A 110 -6.23 -6.42 12.89
CA VAL A 110 -6.91 -7.00 11.72
C VAL A 110 -7.02 -8.52 11.80
N ALA A 111 -6.01 -9.24 12.31
CA ALA A 111 -6.02 -10.70 12.30
C ALA A 111 -7.22 -11.34 13.02
N PRO A 112 -7.74 -10.81 14.14
CA PRO A 112 -8.95 -11.36 14.77
C PRO A 112 -10.18 -11.31 13.88
N MET A 113 -10.34 -10.25 13.09
CA MET A 113 -11.45 -10.12 12.14
C MET A 113 -11.32 -11.10 10.98
N VAL A 114 -10.12 -11.23 10.40
CA VAL A 114 -9.85 -12.20 9.33
C VAL A 114 -10.06 -13.64 9.82
N ASP A 115 -9.63 -13.94 11.05
CA ASP A 115 -9.85 -15.23 11.69
C ASP A 115 -11.34 -15.56 11.82
N GLN A 116 -12.14 -14.58 12.24
CA GLN A 116 -13.60 -14.72 12.32
C GLN A 116 -14.22 -14.98 10.93
N LEU A 117 -13.85 -14.19 9.91
CA LEU A 117 -14.36 -14.37 8.55
C LEU A 117 -14.04 -15.74 7.99
N THR A 118 -12.81 -16.20 8.21
CA THR A 118 -12.34 -17.50 7.70
C THR A 118 -13.00 -18.66 8.44
N SER A 119 -13.09 -18.58 9.77
CA SER A 119 -13.73 -19.61 10.62
C SER A 119 -15.23 -19.70 10.38
N ALA A 120 -15.89 -18.58 10.09
CA ALA A 120 -17.30 -18.54 9.71
C ALA A 120 -17.55 -19.04 8.27
N GLY A 121 -16.50 -19.26 7.47
CA GLY A 121 -16.63 -19.60 6.05
C GLY A 121 -17.17 -18.45 5.20
N SER A 122 -17.03 -17.20 5.68
CA SER A 122 -17.46 -15.99 4.95
C SER A 122 -16.50 -15.61 3.83
N ILE A 123 -15.26 -16.10 3.90
CA ILE A 123 -14.25 -16.00 2.84
C ILE A 123 -13.61 -17.36 2.59
N ALA A 124 -13.12 -17.57 1.36
CA ALA A 124 -12.25 -18.69 1.05
C ALA A 124 -10.95 -18.64 1.88
N PRO A 125 -10.23 -19.77 2.08
CA PRO A 125 -8.97 -19.77 2.81
C PRO A 125 -8.01 -18.70 2.25
N THR A 126 -7.65 -17.72 3.11
CA THR A 126 -6.87 -16.54 2.73
C THR A 126 -5.75 -16.30 3.73
N LEU A 127 -4.51 -16.28 3.24
CA LEU A 127 -3.34 -15.83 3.98
C LEU A 127 -3.35 -14.30 4.04
N VAL A 128 -2.99 -13.71 5.18
CA VAL A 128 -2.81 -12.26 5.27
C VAL A 128 -1.40 -11.93 5.75
N VAL A 129 -0.69 -11.16 4.95
CA VAL A 129 0.68 -10.72 5.21
C VAL A 129 0.65 -9.29 5.71
N PHE A 130 1.15 -9.06 6.90
CA PHE A 130 1.33 -7.73 7.48
C PHE A 130 2.79 -7.33 7.32
N ALA A 131 3.04 -6.25 6.61
CA ALA A 131 4.38 -5.78 6.29
C ALA A 131 4.56 -4.31 6.67
N THR A 132 5.81 -3.89 6.83
CA THR A 132 6.19 -2.50 7.04
C THR A 132 7.00 -1.99 5.85
N TYR A 133 6.75 -0.75 5.42
CA TYR A 133 7.56 -0.06 4.41
C TYR A 133 8.80 0.60 5.02
N TYR A 134 8.92 0.69 6.35
CA TYR A 134 10.14 1.18 6.99
C TYR A 134 11.28 0.15 6.84
N PRO A 135 12.47 0.55 6.38
CA PRO A 135 13.65 -0.34 6.40
C PRO A 135 13.95 -0.87 7.80
N ASP A 136 13.93 0.01 8.79
CA ASP A 136 13.87 -0.28 10.23
C ASP A 136 13.14 0.86 10.96
N ARG A 137 12.96 0.75 12.27
CA ARG A 137 12.17 1.72 13.05
C ARG A 137 12.79 3.13 13.13
N SER A 138 14.05 3.30 12.84
CA SER A 138 14.72 4.62 12.84
C SER A 138 14.28 5.52 11.67
N PHE A 139 13.63 4.95 10.65
CA PHE A 139 13.07 5.70 9.53
C PHE A 139 11.69 6.32 9.80
N ALA A 140 11.03 5.95 10.89
CA ALA A 140 9.78 6.60 11.30
C ALA A 140 10.10 7.99 11.87
N THR A 141 9.65 9.05 11.20
CA THR A 141 9.87 10.46 11.56
C THR A 141 8.62 11.09 12.14
N ASP A 142 8.74 12.31 12.68
CA ASP A 142 7.60 13.08 13.22
C ASP A 142 6.75 13.74 12.11
N ASP A 143 7.15 13.59 10.85
CA ASP A 143 6.44 14.10 9.68
C ASP A 143 6.03 12.93 8.75
N TYR A 144 4.72 12.75 8.57
CA TYR A 144 4.19 11.68 7.72
C TYR A 144 4.50 11.89 6.21
N GLU A 145 4.81 13.13 5.82
CA GLU A 145 5.19 13.41 4.42
C GLU A 145 6.52 12.78 4.04
N ASP A 146 7.42 12.59 5.01
CA ASP A 146 8.71 11.92 4.81
C ASP A 146 8.54 10.42 4.46
N ASP A 147 7.44 9.81 4.83
CA ASP A 147 7.18 8.38 4.58
C ASP A 147 6.95 8.08 3.09
N TYR A 148 6.53 9.05 2.28
CA TYR A 148 6.12 8.76 0.90
C TYR A 148 7.24 8.13 0.05
N ALA A 149 8.46 8.55 0.20
CA ALA A 149 9.61 7.94 -0.50
C ALA A 149 9.75 6.45 -0.14
N LEU A 150 9.50 6.08 1.11
CA LEU A 150 9.54 4.69 1.59
C LEU A 150 8.35 3.88 1.07
N ASN A 151 7.13 4.45 1.08
CA ASN A 151 5.94 3.82 0.50
C ASN A 151 6.15 3.52 -0.98
N ARG A 152 6.70 4.48 -1.72
CA ARG A 152 6.99 4.34 -3.14
C ARG A 152 8.11 3.31 -3.41
N PHE A 153 9.16 3.29 -2.59
CA PHE A 153 10.19 2.26 -2.65
C PHE A 153 9.61 0.87 -2.41
N PHE A 154 8.76 0.74 -1.38
CA PHE A 154 8.05 -0.52 -1.11
C PHE A 154 7.24 -0.97 -2.33
N ALA A 155 6.39 -0.10 -2.88
CA ALA A 155 5.53 -0.42 -4.02
C ALA A 155 6.32 -0.75 -5.30
N THR A 156 7.51 -0.17 -5.51
CA THR A 156 8.28 -0.35 -6.74
C THR A 156 9.34 -1.43 -6.66
N THR A 157 9.83 -1.77 -5.49
CA THR A 157 11.03 -2.62 -5.32
C THR A 157 10.81 -3.70 -4.27
N GLU A 158 10.47 -3.34 -3.05
CA GLU A 158 10.43 -4.26 -1.93
C GLU A 158 9.31 -5.30 -2.06
N ILE A 159 8.16 -4.91 -2.62
CA ILE A 159 7.03 -5.82 -2.81
C ILE A 159 7.40 -7.09 -3.59
N ASP A 160 8.30 -6.99 -4.56
CA ASP A 160 8.77 -8.14 -5.35
C ASP A 160 9.58 -9.12 -4.48
N THR A 161 10.38 -8.60 -3.56
CA THR A 161 11.17 -9.40 -2.59
C THR A 161 10.24 -10.06 -1.57
N LEU A 162 9.28 -9.30 -1.03
CA LEU A 162 8.31 -9.79 -0.06
C LEU A 162 7.44 -10.91 -0.64
N ILE A 163 6.87 -10.72 -1.84
CA ILE A 163 6.06 -11.75 -2.52
C ILE A 163 6.86 -13.06 -2.64
N LYS A 164 8.11 -12.97 -3.10
CA LYS A 164 8.97 -14.16 -3.25
C LYS A 164 9.27 -14.82 -1.91
N ALA A 165 9.57 -14.04 -0.87
CA ALA A 165 9.86 -14.55 0.46
C ALA A 165 8.66 -15.30 1.07
N VAL A 166 7.44 -14.79 0.87
CA VAL A 166 6.22 -15.39 1.38
C VAL A 166 5.76 -16.58 0.51
N GLU A 167 5.57 -16.36 -0.78
CA GLU A 167 4.92 -17.36 -1.64
C GLU A 167 5.83 -18.54 -2.02
N SER A 168 7.13 -18.47 -1.72
CA SER A 168 8.00 -19.66 -1.71
C SER A 168 7.78 -20.58 -0.50
N ARG A 169 7.18 -20.07 0.59
CA ARG A 169 6.99 -20.80 1.86
C ARG A 169 5.57 -21.35 2.03
N TYR A 170 4.58 -20.69 1.42
CA TYR A 170 3.17 -21.06 1.54
C TYR A 170 2.60 -21.51 0.21
N THR A 171 1.65 -22.43 0.25
CA THR A 171 0.94 -22.86 -0.96
C THR A 171 -0.16 -21.84 -1.30
N THR A 172 0.19 -20.88 -2.14
CA THR A 172 -0.75 -19.97 -2.80
C THR A 172 -1.11 -20.50 -4.19
N TYR A 173 -1.90 -19.77 -4.96
CA TYR A 173 -2.17 -20.10 -6.35
C TYR A 173 -0.93 -20.01 -7.27
N ALA A 174 0.15 -19.39 -6.84
CA ALA A 174 1.47 -19.49 -7.49
C ALA A 174 2.18 -20.84 -7.24
N ARG A 175 1.70 -21.65 -6.28
CA ARG A 175 2.17 -23.01 -6.00
C ARG A 175 3.67 -23.12 -5.71
N GLY A 176 4.24 -22.10 -5.08
CA GLY A 176 5.66 -22.01 -4.75
C GLY A 176 6.56 -21.58 -5.92
N ASP A 177 6.01 -21.43 -7.13
CA ASP A 177 6.72 -20.84 -8.26
C ASP A 177 6.57 -19.32 -8.23
N THR A 178 7.64 -18.63 -7.83
CA THR A 178 7.69 -17.16 -7.74
C THR A 178 8.30 -16.51 -8.98
N SER A 179 8.29 -17.19 -10.12
CA SER A 179 8.60 -16.58 -11.42
C SER A 179 7.58 -15.52 -11.80
N ASP A 180 7.99 -14.52 -12.58
CA ASP A 180 7.10 -13.45 -13.06
C ASP A 180 5.87 -14.03 -13.79
N GLU A 181 6.05 -15.08 -14.58
CA GLU A 181 4.97 -15.76 -15.30
C GLU A 181 3.93 -16.36 -14.34
N SER A 182 4.37 -17.11 -13.33
CA SER A 182 3.49 -17.76 -12.36
C SER A 182 2.77 -16.74 -11.48
N LEU A 183 3.47 -15.67 -11.05
CA LEU A 183 2.88 -14.59 -10.26
C LEU A 183 1.80 -13.83 -11.04
N ARG A 184 2.00 -13.58 -12.34
CA ARG A 184 1.01 -12.97 -13.24
C ARG A 184 -0.19 -13.90 -13.45
N ALA A 185 0.05 -15.18 -13.70
CA ALA A 185 -1.00 -16.17 -13.91
C ALA A 185 -1.92 -16.33 -12.68
N SER A 186 -1.35 -16.21 -11.47
CA SER A 186 -2.07 -16.35 -10.19
C SER A 186 -2.63 -15.04 -9.63
N ARG A 187 -2.51 -13.91 -10.34
CA ARG A 187 -2.84 -12.56 -9.82
C ARG A 187 -4.27 -12.41 -9.30
N ARG A 188 -5.24 -13.14 -9.84
CA ARG A 188 -6.66 -13.09 -9.40
C ARG A 188 -6.89 -13.59 -7.97
N HIS A 189 -5.89 -14.23 -7.40
CA HIS A 189 -5.89 -14.75 -6.03
C HIS A 189 -4.99 -13.95 -5.10
N ARG A 190 -4.55 -12.76 -5.54
CA ARG A 190 -3.68 -11.88 -4.77
C ARG A 190 -4.25 -10.48 -4.69
N ALA A 191 -4.30 -9.93 -3.47
CA ALA A 191 -4.70 -8.55 -3.22
C ALA A 191 -3.63 -7.80 -2.44
N PHE A 192 -3.65 -6.48 -2.56
CA PHE A 192 -2.86 -5.55 -1.77
C PHE A 192 -3.78 -4.53 -1.11
N GLY A 193 -3.48 -4.15 0.11
CA GLY A 193 -4.21 -3.11 0.83
C GLY A 193 -3.34 -2.41 1.86
N GLY A 194 -3.87 -1.37 2.44
CA GLY A 194 -3.21 -0.67 3.52
C GLY A 194 -4.01 0.52 4.02
N PHE A 195 -3.67 0.95 5.23
CA PHE A 195 -4.36 2.00 5.96
C PHE A 195 -3.56 3.30 5.93
N SER A 196 -4.22 4.46 5.68
CA SER A 196 -3.59 5.78 5.73
C SER A 196 -2.40 5.85 4.75
N MET A 197 -1.17 6.03 5.21
CA MET A 197 0.03 5.93 4.36
C MET A 197 0.14 4.56 3.65
N GLY A 198 -0.39 3.49 4.24
CA GLY A 198 -0.55 2.21 3.55
C GLY A 198 -1.56 2.23 2.40
N ALA A 199 -2.59 3.08 2.46
CA ALA A 199 -3.49 3.31 1.34
C ALA A 199 -2.76 4.02 0.18
N THR A 200 -1.91 5.01 0.49
CA THR A 200 -1.01 5.65 -0.48
C THR A 200 -0.11 4.60 -1.16
N THR A 201 0.47 3.67 -0.38
CA THR A 201 1.21 2.53 -0.94
C THR A 201 0.33 1.66 -1.85
N THR A 202 -0.94 1.45 -1.48
CA THR A 202 -1.88 0.64 -2.27
C THR A 202 -2.15 1.25 -3.64
N TRP A 203 -2.32 2.57 -3.72
CA TRP A 203 -2.46 3.29 -4.98
C TRP A 203 -1.19 3.20 -5.84
N ASP A 204 -0.01 3.31 -5.24
CA ASP A 204 1.26 3.13 -5.95
C ASP A 204 1.42 1.69 -6.47
N VAL A 205 1.03 0.67 -5.71
CA VAL A 205 1.02 -0.73 -6.16
C VAL A 205 0.06 -0.91 -7.34
N PHE A 206 -1.14 -0.31 -7.29
CA PHE A 206 -2.07 -0.34 -8.42
C PHE A 206 -1.48 0.33 -9.67
N ALA A 207 -0.89 1.51 -9.52
CA ALA A 207 -0.30 2.25 -10.64
C ALA A 207 0.94 1.58 -11.26
N LEU A 208 1.74 0.87 -10.44
CA LEU A 208 3.09 0.44 -10.82
C LEU A 208 3.28 -1.07 -10.91
N ARG A 209 2.44 -1.87 -10.23
CA ARG A 209 2.52 -3.34 -10.15
C ARG A 209 1.18 -4.06 -10.46
N PRO A 210 0.33 -3.57 -11.38
CA PRO A 210 -0.98 -4.18 -11.61
C PRO A 210 -0.90 -5.62 -12.11
N GLN A 211 0.26 -6.03 -12.64
CA GLN A 211 0.47 -7.37 -13.16
C GLN A 211 0.48 -8.46 -12.10
N TYR A 212 0.67 -8.12 -10.83
CA TYR A 212 0.76 -9.12 -9.75
C TYR A 212 -0.50 -9.22 -8.89
N PHE A 213 -1.37 -8.22 -8.94
CA PHE A 213 -2.54 -8.11 -8.07
C PHE A 213 -3.83 -7.96 -8.86
N TYR A 214 -4.91 -8.49 -8.32
CA TYR A 214 -6.27 -8.29 -8.83
C TYR A 214 -7.06 -7.36 -7.91
N GLY A 215 -6.95 -7.56 -6.60
CA GLY A 215 -7.66 -6.78 -5.59
C GLY A 215 -6.78 -5.68 -4.99
N TYR A 216 -7.37 -4.52 -4.75
CA TYR A 216 -6.73 -3.39 -4.08
C TYR A 216 -7.68 -2.82 -3.03
N MET A 217 -7.18 -2.62 -1.81
CA MET A 217 -7.95 -2.16 -0.66
C MET A 217 -7.29 -0.90 -0.08
N PRO A 218 -7.36 0.27 -0.74
CA PRO A 218 -6.88 1.52 -0.15
C PRO A 218 -7.87 1.96 0.94
N MET A 219 -7.43 1.89 2.21
CA MET A 219 -8.22 2.19 3.39
C MET A 219 -7.81 3.55 3.98
N ALA A 220 -8.73 4.51 4.00
CA ALA A 220 -8.54 5.83 4.60
C ALA A 220 -7.30 6.60 4.10
N GLY A 221 -7.13 6.71 2.77
CA GLY A 221 -6.05 7.48 2.16
C GLY A 221 -6.14 7.52 0.64
N GLU A 222 -5.81 8.68 0.08
CA GLU A 222 -5.73 8.95 -1.36
C GLU A 222 -4.34 8.60 -1.91
N SER A 223 -4.18 8.72 -3.24
CA SER A 223 -2.88 8.58 -3.91
C SER A 223 -2.06 9.86 -3.80
N TRP A 224 -0.78 9.69 -3.53
CA TRP A 224 0.19 10.79 -3.55
C TRP A 224 1.08 10.79 -4.79
N ILE A 225 0.78 9.93 -5.76
CA ILE A 225 1.52 9.88 -7.02
C ILE A 225 1.46 11.22 -7.75
N GLY A 226 2.61 11.77 -8.14
CA GLY A 226 2.72 13.09 -8.76
C GLY A 226 2.71 14.27 -7.79
N ARG A 227 2.66 14.05 -6.46
CA ARG A 227 2.65 15.14 -5.46
C ARG A 227 3.92 15.98 -5.50
N GLU A 228 5.07 15.35 -5.71
CA GLU A 228 6.35 16.06 -5.82
C GLU A 228 6.45 16.96 -7.05
N GLU A 229 5.68 16.65 -8.10
CA GLU A 229 5.59 17.39 -9.36
C GLU A 229 4.45 18.42 -9.37
N ASP A 230 3.79 18.68 -8.24
CA ASP A 230 2.60 19.54 -8.14
C ASP A 230 1.48 19.11 -9.15
N ALA A 231 1.30 17.81 -9.38
CA ALA A 231 0.31 17.28 -10.32
C ALA A 231 -1.11 17.67 -9.90
N ASP A 232 -1.91 18.07 -10.88
CA ASP A 232 -3.34 18.32 -10.66
C ASP A 232 -4.15 17.00 -10.62
N SER A 233 -5.43 17.08 -10.28
CA SER A 233 -6.28 15.90 -10.10
C SER A 233 -6.39 15.05 -11.36
N ALA A 234 -6.37 15.64 -12.57
CA ALA A 234 -6.43 14.89 -13.83
C ALA A 234 -5.08 14.20 -14.12
N GLN A 235 -3.96 14.86 -13.82
CA GLN A 235 -2.64 14.26 -13.92
C GLN A 235 -2.46 13.11 -12.92
N ILE A 236 -2.96 13.26 -11.68
CA ILE A 236 -2.97 12.17 -10.70
C ILE A 236 -3.82 10.99 -11.20
N ALA A 237 -5.01 11.24 -11.73
CA ALA A 237 -5.85 10.19 -12.30
C ALA A 237 -5.15 9.45 -13.44
N GLN A 238 -4.44 10.15 -14.33
CA GLN A 238 -3.63 9.58 -15.39
C GLN A 238 -2.49 8.71 -14.83
N LEU A 239 -1.78 9.18 -13.82
CA LEU A 239 -0.67 8.43 -13.22
C LEU A 239 -1.15 7.16 -12.51
N VAL A 240 -2.27 7.25 -11.79
CA VAL A 240 -2.89 6.12 -11.08
C VAL A 240 -3.33 5.02 -12.07
N THR A 241 -3.92 5.40 -13.20
CA THR A 241 -4.43 4.44 -14.20
C THR A 241 -3.38 3.92 -15.15
N ALA A 242 -2.23 4.58 -15.25
CA ALA A 242 -1.18 4.29 -16.24
C ALA A 242 -0.69 2.83 -16.24
N GLY A 243 -0.71 2.16 -15.08
CA GLY A 243 -0.34 0.75 -14.99
C GLY A 243 -1.34 -0.17 -15.68
N ALA A 244 -2.63 0.04 -15.43
CA ALA A 244 -3.70 -0.72 -16.04
C ALA A 244 -3.75 -0.48 -17.55
N GLU A 245 -3.58 0.77 -18.00
CA GLU A 245 -3.53 1.10 -19.44
C GLU A 245 -2.35 0.43 -20.14
N ARG A 246 -1.13 0.47 -19.57
CA ARG A 246 0.05 -0.22 -20.12
C ARG A 246 -0.11 -1.73 -20.18
N ALA A 247 -0.84 -2.30 -19.24
CA ALA A 247 -1.15 -3.72 -19.21
C ALA A 247 -2.33 -4.11 -20.11
N HIS A 248 -2.99 -3.13 -20.73
CA HIS A 248 -4.21 -3.31 -21.52
C HIS A 248 -5.34 -3.97 -20.71
N TYR A 249 -5.46 -3.61 -19.44
CA TYR A 249 -6.51 -4.10 -18.56
C TYR A 249 -7.83 -3.35 -18.79
N GLY A 250 -8.91 -4.10 -18.81
CA GLY A 250 -10.27 -3.59 -18.74
C GLY A 250 -10.83 -3.65 -17.31
N PRO A 251 -12.08 -3.19 -17.10
CA PRO A 251 -12.69 -3.11 -15.78
C PRO A 251 -12.90 -4.48 -15.09
N GLN A 252 -12.77 -5.60 -15.82
CA GLN A 252 -12.86 -6.94 -15.28
C GLN A 252 -11.50 -7.52 -14.84
N ASP A 253 -10.42 -6.80 -15.07
CA ASP A 253 -9.08 -7.29 -14.79
C ASP A 253 -8.54 -6.89 -13.42
N PHE A 254 -9.25 -6.03 -12.70
CA PHE A 254 -8.90 -5.63 -11.33
C PHE A 254 -10.15 -5.19 -10.55
N ARG A 255 -10.01 -5.06 -9.23
CA ARG A 255 -11.00 -4.43 -8.34
C ARG A 255 -10.29 -3.54 -7.35
N VAL A 256 -10.69 -2.29 -7.28
CA VAL A 256 -10.30 -1.33 -6.24
C VAL A 256 -11.49 -1.14 -5.31
N LEU A 257 -11.36 -1.58 -4.08
CA LEU A 257 -12.33 -1.43 -3.00
C LEU A 257 -11.78 -0.38 -2.05
N ALA A 258 -12.10 0.88 -2.31
CA ALA A 258 -11.68 2.00 -1.48
C ALA A 258 -12.66 2.14 -0.31
N SER A 259 -12.14 2.29 0.90
CA SER A 259 -12.98 2.36 2.10
C SER A 259 -12.46 3.40 3.10
N VAL A 260 -13.37 4.03 3.87
CA VAL A 260 -13.03 5.11 4.80
C VAL A 260 -14.16 5.34 5.80
N GLY A 261 -13.84 5.78 7.02
CA GLY A 261 -14.83 6.20 8.01
C GLY A 261 -15.56 7.48 7.60
N SER A 262 -16.85 7.61 7.94
CA SER A 262 -17.62 8.84 7.63
C SER A 262 -17.16 10.07 8.41
N LEU A 263 -16.47 9.87 9.54
CA LEU A 263 -15.88 10.93 10.35
C LEU A 263 -14.35 11.05 10.14
N ASP A 264 -13.79 10.26 9.23
CA ASP A 264 -12.37 10.25 8.91
C ASP A 264 -12.02 11.46 8.01
N PRO A 265 -11.02 12.28 8.37
CA PRO A 265 -10.58 13.39 7.52
C PRO A 265 -10.16 12.97 6.10
N ALA A 266 -9.61 11.77 5.92
CA ALA A 266 -9.20 11.24 4.62
C ALA A 266 -10.35 11.11 3.61
N LEU A 267 -11.62 11.07 4.08
CA LEU A 267 -12.80 11.10 3.20
C LEU A 267 -12.80 12.34 2.30
N GLY A 268 -12.32 13.47 2.83
CA GLY A 268 -12.27 14.76 2.11
C GLY A 268 -11.36 14.73 0.88
N ASP A 269 -10.34 13.90 0.86
CA ASP A 269 -9.37 13.78 -0.23
C ASP A 269 -9.64 12.53 -1.10
N MET A 270 -10.03 11.42 -0.50
CA MET A 270 -10.37 10.19 -1.23
C MET A 270 -11.57 10.36 -2.16
N ALA A 271 -12.67 10.95 -1.69
CA ALA A 271 -13.89 11.04 -2.47
C ALA A 271 -13.72 11.87 -3.76
N PRO A 272 -13.07 13.06 -3.74
CA PRO A 272 -12.73 13.79 -4.96
C PRO A 272 -11.82 13.01 -5.92
N GLN A 273 -10.80 12.30 -5.40
CA GLN A 273 -9.93 11.47 -6.25
C GLN A 273 -10.73 10.38 -6.98
N LEU A 274 -11.59 9.64 -6.28
CA LEU A 274 -12.41 8.60 -6.90
C LEU A 274 -13.40 9.18 -7.93
N ALA A 275 -13.97 10.35 -7.64
CA ALA A 275 -14.82 11.05 -8.59
C ALA A 275 -14.06 11.44 -9.85
N GLN A 276 -12.82 11.94 -9.72
CA GLN A 276 -11.96 12.30 -10.85
C GLN A 276 -11.59 11.07 -11.68
N LEU A 277 -11.19 9.95 -11.02
CA LEU A 277 -10.88 8.69 -11.70
C LEU A 277 -12.05 8.20 -12.55
N ARG A 278 -13.28 8.25 -12.04
CA ARG A 278 -14.48 7.87 -12.79
C ARG A 278 -14.82 8.82 -13.92
N ALA A 279 -14.60 10.12 -13.72
CA ALA A 279 -14.88 11.13 -14.73
C ALA A 279 -13.94 11.03 -15.95
N ASP A 280 -12.64 10.81 -15.70
CA ASP A 280 -11.62 10.77 -16.74
C ASP A 280 -11.51 9.39 -17.41
N TYR A 281 -11.82 8.31 -16.67
CA TYR A 281 -11.66 6.92 -17.11
C TYR A 281 -12.95 6.09 -16.93
N PRO A 282 -14.10 6.52 -17.46
CA PRO A 282 -15.41 5.88 -17.20
C PRO A 282 -15.50 4.43 -17.69
N ASP A 283 -14.77 4.07 -18.75
CA ASP A 283 -14.74 2.71 -19.28
C ASP A 283 -13.83 1.76 -18.49
N LEU A 284 -12.91 2.31 -17.69
CA LEU A 284 -11.97 1.56 -16.85
C LEU A 284 -12.40 1.53 -15.39
N MET A 285 -12.82 2.69 -14.85
CA MET A 285 -13.22 2.91 -13.46
C MET A 285 -14.74 2.85 -13.30
N THR A 286 -15.30 1.68 -13.61
CA THR A 286 -16.74 1.39 -13.52
C THR A 286 -17.16 1.05 -12.08
N ASP A 287 -18.46 0.91 -11.82
CA ASP A 287 -18.96 0.47 -10.51
C ASP A 287 -18.49 -0.95 -10.12
N ASP A 288 -18.08 -1.77 -11.09
CA ASP A 288 -17.53 -3.10 -10.82
C ASP A 288 -16.03 -3.06 -10.46
N SER A 289 -15.26 -2.16 -11.07
CA SER A 289 -13.79 -2.08 -10.91
C SER A 289 -13.32 -1.12 -9.84
N LEU A 290 -14.11 -0.06 -9.54
CA LEU A 290 -13.82 0.92 -8.50
C LEU A 290 -15.07 1.13 -7.64
N GLN A 291 -14.98 0.72 -6.38
CA GLN A 291 -16.05 0.91 -5.40
C GLN A 291 -15.55 1.76 -4.24
N MET A 292 -16.46 2.49 -3.61
CA MET A 292 -16.20 3.21 -2.37
C MET A 292 -17.22 2.78 -1.32
N TRP A 293 -16.71 2.34 -0.17
CA TRP A 293 -17.53 2.04 1.00
C TRP A 293 -17.22 3.03 2.12
N ILE A 294 -18.26 3.51 2.79
CA ILE A 294 -18.14 4.43 3.92
C ILE A 294 -18.56 3.71 5.18
N ASP A 295 -17.66 3.65 6.16
CA ASP A 295 -17.90 3.08 7.48
C ASP A 295 -18.58 4.15 8.36
N GLU A 296 -19.90 4.06 8.49
CA GLU A 296 -20.71 5.08 9.12
C GLU A 296 -20.45 5.21 10.62
N GLY A 297 -20.12 6.42 11.06
CA GLY A 297 -19.82 6.75 12.45
C GLY A 297 -18.36 6.56 12.86
N GLU A 298 -17.55 5.95 11.99
CA GLU A 298 -16.15 5.67 12.25
C GLU A 298 -15.23 6.82 11.83
N ASN A 299 -14.09 6.91 12.52
CA ASN A 299 -13.02 7.89 12.28
C ASN A 299 -11.74 7.20 11.78
N HIS A 300 -10.61 7.93 11.78
CA HIS A 300 -9.28 7.42 11.41
C HIS A 300 -8.74 6.48 12.49
N SER A 301 -9.21 5.24 12.55
CA SER A 301 -8.96 4.31 13.66
C SER A 301 -8.76 2.87 13.21
N MET A 302 -8.15 2.06 14.08
CA MET A 302 -7.96 0.64 13.84
C MET A 302 -9.29 -0.14 13.87
N ALA A 303 -10.29 0.36 14.60
CA ALA A 303 -11.64 -0.20 14.57
C ALA A 303 -12.24 -0.08 13.17
N SER A 304 -12.16 1.12 12.55
CA SER A 304 -12.60 1.33 11.18
C SER A 304 -11.81 0.46 10.19
N VAL A 305 -10.49 0.33 10.34
CA VAL A 305 -9.68 -0.58 9.50
C VAL A 305 -10.19 -2.02 9.56
N SER A 306 -10.50 -2.52 10.76
CA SER A 306 -11.04 -3.86 10.95
C SER A 306 -12.40 -4.03 10.24
N ASN A 307 -13.29 -3.03 10.33
CA ASN A 307 -14.57 -3.02 9.63
C ASN A 307 -14.40 -2.98 8.10
N GLN A 308 -13.47 -2.14 7.61
CA GLN A 308 -13.14 -2.02 6.19
C GLN A 308 -12.63 -3.35 5.61
N VAL A 309 -11.73 -4.02 6.33
CA VAL A 309 -11.26 -5.36 5.96
C VAL A 309 -12.41 -6.39 5.96
N ALA A 310 -13.29 -6.31 6.97
CA ALA A 310 -14.46 -7.21 7.06
C ALA A 310 -15.45 -7.02 5.90
N HIS A 311 -15.58 -5.80 5.40
CA HIS A 311 -16.39 -5.47 4.24
C HIS A 311 -15.75 -5.93 2.92
N ASP A 312 -14.45 -5.65 2.74
CA ASP A 312 -13.79 -5.75 1.44
C ASP A 312 -13.34 -7.19 1.10
N LEU A 313 -12.85 -7.95 2.09
CA LEU A 313 -12.33 -9.31 1.83
C LEU A 313 -13.35 -10.28 1.24
N PRO A 314 -14.63 -10.33 1.70
CA PRO A 314 -15.65 -11.18 1.09
C PRO A 314 -15.97 -10.83 -0.37
N LEU A 315 -15.78 -9.56 -0.76
CA LEU A 315 -15.97 -9.12 -2.13
C LEU A 315 -14.83 -9.55 -3.06
N LEU A 316 -13.60 -9.71 -2.52
CA LEU A 316 -12.42 -10.17 -3.27
C LEU A 316 -12.32 -11.68 -3.30
N PHE A 317 -12.57 -12.34 -2.18
CA PHE A 317 -12.35 -13.77 -1.99
C PHE A 317 -13.60 -14.43 -1.38
N PRO A 318 -14.73 -14.43 -2.10
CA PRO A 318 -15.98 -15.03 -1.61
C PRO A 318 -15.77 -16.50 -1.25
N PRO A 319 -16.64 -17.09 -0.40
CA PRO A 319 -16.63 -18.50 -0.12
C PRO A 319 -16.75 -19.34 -1.41
N ALA A 320 -16.14 -20.53 -1.40
CA ALA A 320 -16.09 -21.44 -2.55
C ALA A 320 -17.47 -22.05 -2.89
#